data_c1c3b71fe2720a2427c3ed4af1540049
#
_entry.id   c1c3b71fe2720a2427c3ed4af1540049
#
_cell.length_a   1.000
_cell.length_b   1.000
_cell.length_c   1.000
_cell.angle_alpha   90.00
_cell.angle_beta   90.00
_cell.angle_gamma   90.00
#
_symmetry.space_group_name_H-M   'P 1'
#
loop_
_entity.id
_entity.type
_entity.pdbx_description
1 polymer ?
#
loop_
_entity_poly.entity_id
_entity_poly.type
_entity_poly.pdbx_seq_one_letter_code
_entity_poly.pdbx_strand_id
1 'polypeptide(L)'
;QRVEVYAFGGSAPVAMDAQHKFFRLKISSSFISDPHIQLMSANSLSKNDVVLAISQSGTTSALIESIKIVRKSGVKVIGIMPENTPLANICDYPISINVGDNYRITKPHTSRIAYTAVIDVMTMGIAQLKPEAQEHLYNIVDSQRSLKVK
;
A
#
# COMPACT_ATOMS: atom_id res chain seq x y z
N GLN A 1 1.68 14.56 -7.67
CA GLN A 1 2.07 13.56 -6.66
C GLN A 1 1.05 12.44 -6.65
N ARG A 2 1.51 11.21 -6.76
CA ARG A 2 0.67 9.99 -6.72
C ARG A 2 1.28 8.95 -5.79
N VAL A 3 0.45 8.00 -5.39
CA VAL A 3 0.87 6.83 -4.61
C VAL A 3 0.70 5.59 -5.48
N GLU A 4 1.79 4.87 -5.71
CA GLU A 4 1.73 3.55 -6.35
C GLU A 4 1.79 2.46 -5.28
N VAL A 5 0.87 1.51 -5.34
CA VAL A 5 0.82 0.40 -4.39
C VAL A 5 1.28 -0.87 -5.08
N TYR A 6 2.40 -1.44 -4.63
CA TYR A 6 3.01 -2.62 -5.23
C TYR A 6 2.84 -3.84 -4.32
N ALA A 7 2.24 -4.88 -4.84
CA ALA A 7 2.06 -6.14 -4.12
C ALA A 7 1.82 -7.30 -5.09
N PHE A 8 2.11 -8.52 -4.64
CA PHE A 8 1.85 -9.74 -5.40
C PHE A 8 1.01 -10.74 -4.61
N GLY A 9 0.34 -11.64 -5.32
CA GLY A 9 -0.32 -12.82 -4.77
C GLY A 9 -1.24 -12.50 -3.57
N GLY A 10 -0.99 -13.13 -2.43
CA GLY A 10 -1.81 -12.97 -1.21
C GLY A 10 -1.83 -11.56 -0.61
N SER A 11 -0.87 -10.70 -0.95
CA SER A 11 -0.85 -9.29 -0.51
C SER A 11 -1.64 -8.36 -1.44
N ALA A 12 -2.01 -8.80 -2.64
CA ALA A 12 -2.76 -8.00 -3.61
C ALA A 12 -4.11 -7.48 -3.08
N PRO A 13 -4.92 -8.26 -2.36
CA PRO A 13 -6.18 -7.74 -1.80
C PRO A 13 -5.97 -6.58 -0.81
N VAL A 14 -4.89 -6.60 -0.02
CA VAL A 14 -4.55 -5.49 0.89
C VAL A 14 -4.16 -4.24 0.11
N ALA A 15 -3.42 -4.41 -0.98
CA ALA A 15 -3.02 -3.30 -1.85
C ALA A 15 -4.22 -2.67 -2.57
N MET A 16 -5.18 -3.48 -3.01
CA MET A 16 -6.45 -2.99 -3.58
C MET A 16 -7.26 -2.19 -2.56
N ASP A 17 -7.34 -2.67 -1.33
CA ASP A 17 -8.01 -1.95 -0.24
C ASP A 17 -7.30 -0.63 0.08
N ALA A 18 -5.96 -0.62 0.10
CA ALA A 18 -5.18 0.60 0.27
C ALA A 18 -5.47 1.62 -0.84
N GLN A 19 -5.46 1.20 -2.11
CA GLN A 19 -5.81 2.07 -3.24
C GLN A 19 -7.21 2.66 -3.08
N HIS A 20 -8.22 1.83 -2.74
CA HIS A 20 -9.59 2.30 -2.52
C HIS A 20 -9.66 3.35 -1.41
N LYS A 21 -8.95 3.15 -0.30
CA LYS A 21 -8.90 4.09 0.82
C LYS A 21 -8.20 5.40 0.45
N PHE A 22 -7.09 5.34 -0.29
CA PHE A 22 -6.42 6.54 -0.82
C PHE A 22 -7.32 7.32 -1.77
N PHE A 23 -8.04 6.64 -2.65
CA PHE A 23 -9.01 7.28 -3.54
C PHE A 23 -10.07 8.05 -2.76
N ARG A 24 -10.60 7.47 -1.68
CA ARG A 24 -11.56 8.14 -0.79
C ARG A 24 -10.99 9.39 -0.10
N LEU A 25 -9.67 9.46 0.07
CA LEU A 25 -8.96 10.63 0.63
C LEU A 25 -8.52 11.64 -0.44
N LYS A 26 -9.02 11.49 -1.68
CA LYS A 26 -8.64 12.35 -2.82
C LYS A 26 -7.13 12.28 -3.13
N ILE A 27 -6.53 11.12 -2.88
CA ILE A 27 -5.14 10.82 -3.22
C ILE A 27 -5.11 10.02 -4.52
N SER A 28 -4.46 10.56 -5.54
CA SER A 28 -4.23 9.82 -6.79
C SER A 28 -3.40 8.57 -6.49
N SER A 29 -3.95 7.40 -6.76
CA SER A 29 -3.28 6.14 -6.46
C SER A 29 -3.61 5.05 -7.46
N SER A 30 -2.66 4.14 -7.67
CA SER A 30 -2.82 2.95 -8.50
C SER A 30 -2.27 1.73 -7.76
N PHE A 31 -2.90 0.58 -7.97
CA PHE A 31 -2.40 -0.72 -7.53
C PHE A 31 -1.85 -1.50 -8.71
N ILE A 32 -0.66 -2.06 -8.56
CA ILE A 32 0.01 -2.83 -9.63
C ILE A 32 0.51 -4.16 -9.06
N SER A 33 0.02 -5.26 -9.64
CA SER A 33 0.39 -6.64 -9.26
C SER A 33 1.08 -7.43 -10.36
N ASP A 34 1.23 -6.86 -11.55
CA ASP A 34 1.98 -7.45 -12.64
C ASP A 34 3.44 -7.00 -12.57
N PRO A 35 4.45 -7.92 -12.60
CA PRO A 35 5.85 -7.55 -12.45
C PRO A 35 6.39 -6.69 -13.59
N HIS A 36 5.93 -6.90 -14.82
CA HIS A 36 6.35 -6.07 -15.96
C HIS A 36 5.79 -4.67 -15.88
N ILE A 37 4.52 -4.54 -15.52
CA ILE A 37 3.87 -3.24 -15.30
C ILE A 37 4.51 -2.51 -14.12
N GLN A 38 4.88 -3.21 -13.04
CA GLN A 38 5.61 -2.60 -11.91
C GLN A 38 6.96 -2.01 -12.36
N LEU A 39 7.72 -2.74 -13.18
CA LEU A 39 9.00 -2.24 -13.71
C LEU A 39 8.80 -1.01 -14.61
N MET A 40 7.77 -1.00 -15.44
CA MET A 40 7.42 0.17 -16.27
C MET A 40 7.01 1.35 -15.40
N SER A 41 6.15 1.13 -14.39
CA SER A 41 5.75 2.16 -13.44
C SER A 41 6.94 2.70 -12.67
N ALA A 42 7.81 1.83 -12.12
CA ALA A 42 8.99 2.21 -11.36
C ALA A 42 9.92 3.18 -12.13
N ASN A 43 10.05 2.98 -13.45
CA ASN A 43 10.82 3.87 -14.32
C ASN A 43 10.11 5.19 -14.66
N SER A 44 8.80 5.28 -14.45
CA SER A 44 7.98 6.47 -14.75
C SER A 44 7.73 7.39 -13.56
N LEU A 45 8.12 6.97 -12.36
CA LEU A 45 7.92 7.73 -11.14
C LEU A 45 8.91 8.87 -11.00
N SER A 46 8.46 9.93 -10.34
CA SER A 46 9.26 11.11 -10.00
C SER A 46 9.47 11.21 -8.48
N LYS A 47 10.47 11.99 -8.05
CA LYS A 47 10.81 12.19 -6.62
C LYS A 47 9.65 12.69 -5.74
N ASN A 48 8.60 13.23 -6.35
CA ASN A 48 7.41 13.71 -5.62
C ASN A 48 6.37 12.60 -5.41
N ASP A 49 6.55 11.44 -6.04
CA ASP A 49 5.65 10.31 -5.90
C ASP A 49 6.08 9.44 -4.70
N VAL A 50 5.21 8.54 -4.29
CA VAL A 50 5.45 7.61 -3.17
C VAL A 50 5.09 6.20 -3.62
N VAL A 51 5.86 5.22 -3.23
CA VAL A 51 5.52 3.81 -3.39
C VAL A 51 5.20 3.20 -2.04
N LEU A 52 4.07 2.51 -1.95
CA LEU A 52 3.72 1.62 -0.85
C LEU A 52 3.94 0.18 -1.31
N ALA A 53 4.95 -0.48 -0.76
CA ALA A 53 5.27 -1.88 -1.03
C ALA A 53 4.72 -2.80 0.05
N ILE A 54 3.93 -3.81 -0.31
CA ILE A 54 3.32 -4.73 0.64
C ILE A 54 3.75 -6.16 0.32
N SER A 55 4.40 -6.82 1.28
CA SER A 55 4.87 -8.20 1.11
C SER A 55 4.80 -8.98 2.40
N GLN A 56 4.07 -10.07 2.40
CA GLN A 56 3.96 -10.98 3.54
C GLN A 56 5.28 -11.68 3.89
N SER A 57 6.12 -11.97 2.91
CA SER A 57 7.42 -12.63 3.10
C SER A 57 8.58 -11.64 3.20
N GLY A 58 8.44 -10.45 2.61
CA GLY A 58 9.53 -9.50 2.44
C GLY A 58 10.67 -9.98 1.52
N THR A 59 10.48 -11.10 0.80
CA THR A 59 11.51 -11.78 -0.01
C THR A 59 11.15 -11.94 -1.48
N THR A 60 10.02 -11.37 -1.92
CA THR A 60 9.56 -11.48 -3.31
C THR A 60 10.53 -10.75 -4.25
N SER A 61 11.31 -11.48 -5.04
CA SER A 61 12.39 -10.95 -5.88
C SER A 61 11.90 -9.89 -6.87
N ALA A 62 10.79 -10.12 -7.55
CA ALA A 62 10.24 -9.18 -8.51
C ALA A 62 9.87 -7.82 -7.83
N LEU A 63 9.31 -7.85 -6.62
CA LEU A 63 9.01 -6.64 -5.87
C LEU A 63 10.29 -5.90 -5.46
N ILE A 64 11.29 -6.63 -4.97
CA ILE A 64 12.58 -6.08 -4.55
C ILE A 64 13.27 -5.38 -5.73
N GLU A 65 13.26 -5.98 -6.91
CA GLU A 65 13.86 -5.36 -8.12
C GLU A 65 13.10 -4.09 -8.51
N SER A 66 11.77 -4.09 -8.49
CA SER A 66 10.98 -2.88 -8.74
C SER A 66 11.32 -1.76 -7.74
N ILE A 67 11.43 -2.09 -6.44
CA ILE A 67 11.77 -1.10 -5.40
C ILE A 67 13.19 -0.56 -5.55
N LYS A 68 14.17 -1.37 -5.98
CA LYS A 68 15.52 -0.88 -6.27
C LYS A 68 15.52 0.18 -7.40
N ILE A 69 14.68 0.00 -8.42
CA ILE A 69 14.54 0.98 -9.51
C ILE A 69 13.87 2.25 -8.98
N VAL A 70 12.76 2.12 -8.25
CA VAL A 70 12.05 3.24 -7.61
C VAL A 70 13.01 4.11 -6.79
N ARG A 71 13.87 3.50 -5.99
CA ARG A 71 14.83 4.24 -5.15
C ARG A 71 15.89 5.00 -5.95
N LYS A 72 16.34 4.47 -7.09
CA LYS A 72 17.28 5.18 -7.97
C LYS A 72 16.71 6.51 -8.48
N SER A 73 15.39 6.62 -8.62
CA SER A 73 14.69 7.84 -9.03
C SER A 73 14.43 8.82 -7.86
N GLY A 74 14.89 8.51 -6.64
CA GLY A 74 14.70 9.34 -5.46
C GLY A 74 13.29 9.33 -4.88
N VAL A 75 12.45 8.41 -5.32
CA VAL A 75 11.09 8.18 -4.84
C VAL A 75 11.13 7.57 -3.44
N LYS A 76 10.27 8.04 -2.53
CA LYS A 76 10.17 7.51 -1.18
C LYS A 76 9.35 6.22 -1.17
N VAL A 77 9.84 5.23 -0.44
CA VAL A 77 9.22 3.92 -0.31
C VAL A 77 8.81 3.65 1.13
N ILE A 78 7.51 3.46 1.32
CA ILE A 78 6.92 2.92 2.55
C ILE A 78 6.75 1.42 2.33
N GLY A 79 7.14 0.60 3.29
CA GLY A 79 6.99 -0.84 3.18
C GLY A 79 6.17 -1.44 4.32
N ILE A 80 5.29 -2.40 4.03
CA ILE A 80 4.61 -3.22 5.04
C ILE A 80 5.06 -4.68 4.84
N MET A 81 5.86 -5.20 5.77
CA MET A 81 6.46 -6.52 5.67
C MET A 81 6.95 -7.01 7.05
N PRO A 82 7.42 -8.25 7.17
CA PRO A 82 8.16 -8.69 8.37
C PRO A 82 9.50 -7.95 8.50
N GLU A 83 9.95 -7.79 9.74
CA GLU A 83 11.28 -7.23 10.02
C GLU A 83 12.41 -8.13 9.51
N ASN A 84 13.60 -7.56 9.42
CA ASN A 84 14.83 -8.29 9.02
C ASN A 84 14.73 -8.99 7.66
N THR A 85 13.93 -8.45 6.74
CA THR A 85 13.77 -8.97 5.39
C THR A 85 14.51 -8.12 4.35
N PRO A 86 14.86 -8.68 3.18
CA PRO A 86 15.49 -7.93 2.10
C PRO A 86 14.68 -6.69 1.68
N LEU A 87 13.35 -6.77 1.68
CA LEU A 87 12.48 -5.63 1.36
C LEU A 87 12.57 -4.56 2.44
N ALA A 88 12.54 -4.94 3.73
CA ALA A 88 12.63 -3.99 4.85
C ALA A 88 13.93 -3.17 4.80
N ASN A 89 15.04 -3.81 4.41
CA ASN A 89 16.36 -3.17 4.33
C ASN A 89 16.47 -2.12 3.22
N ILE A 90 15.57 -2.13 2.24
CA ILE A 90 15.60 -1.20 1.11
C ILE A 90 14.45 -0.18 1.12
N CYS A 91 13.49 -0.26 2.05
CA CYS A 91 12.47 0.75 2.22
C CYS A 91 12.99 1.96 3.00
N ASP A 92 12.51 3.17 2.67
CA ASP A 92 12.81 4.38 3.46
C ASP A 92 12.07 4.36 4.80
N TYR A 93 10.83 3.84 4.79
CA TYR A 93 9.95 3.78 5.96
C TYR A 93 9.37 2.36 6.10
N PRO A 94 10.12 1.41 6.69
CA PRO A 94 9.60 0.07 6.92
C PRO A 94 8.62 0.06 8.11
N ILE A 95 7.42 -0.46 7.87
CA ILE A 95 6.42 -0.79 8.90
C ILE A 95 6.48 -2.30 9.10
N SER A 96 7.20 -2.72 10.11
CA SER A 96 7.47 -4.13 10.35
C SER A 96 6.37 -4.79 11.18
N ILE A 97 5.76 -5.84 10.62
CA ILE A 97 4.73 -6.62 11.29
C ILE A 97 5.10 -8.10 11.20
N ASN A 98 5.43 -8.67 12.35
CA ASN A 98 5.70 -10.08 12.47
C ASN A 98 4.43 -10.82 12.89
N VAL A 99 3.99 -11.73 12.05
CA VAL A 99 2.89 -12.65 12.36
C VAL A 99 3.52 -13.98 12.73
N GLY A 100 3.20 -14.51 13.92
CA GLY A 100 3.81 -15.69 14.50
C GLY A 100 3.92 -16.88 13.55
N ASP A 101 5.04 -17.59 13.60
CA ASP A 101 5.47 -18.60 12.63
C ASP A 101 4.72 -19.94 12.68
N ASN A 102 3.86 -20.15 13.67
CA ASN A 102 3.34 -21.49 13.98
C ASN A 102 2.24 -22.00 13.01
N TYR A 103 1.86 -21.22 11.98
CA TYR A 103 0.75 -21.59 11.13
C TYR A 103 1.04 -21.36 9.65
N ARG A 104 1.80 -22.25 9.01
CA ARG A 104 2.08 -22.19 7.57
C ARG A 104 0.82 -22.09 6.71
N ILE A 105 -0.29 -22.69 7.14
CA ILE A 105 -1.57 -22.69 6.44
C ILE A 105 -2.35 -21.39 6.69
N THR A 106 -2.29 -20.83 7.90
CA THR A 106 -3.08 -19.64 8.28
C THR A 106 -2.33 -18.33 8.15
N LYS A 107 -1.01 -18.35 8.00
CA LYS A 107 -0.16 -17.16 7.87
C LYS A 107 -0.67 -16.15 6.83
N PRO A 108 -1.12 -16.56 5.61
CA PRO A 108 -1.66 -15.61 4.64
C PRO A 108 -2.90 -14.86 5.14
N HIS A 109 -3.75 -15.50 5.91
CA HIS A 109 -4.98 -14.89 6.42
C HIS A 109 -4.69 -13.90 7.55
N THR A 110 -3.86 -14.31 8.51
CA THR A 110 -3.50 -13.47 9.67
C THR A 110 -2.73 -12.23 9.23
N SER A 111 -1.77 -12.37 8.32
CA SER A 111 -1.00 -11.24 7.80
C SER A 111 -1.90 -10.24 7.06
N ARG A 112 -2.87 -10.70 6.27
CA ARG A 112 -3.82 -9.81 5.59
C ARG A 112 -4.62 -8.96 6.57
N ILE A 113 -5.14 -9.57 7.64
CA ILE A 113 -5.88 -8.84 8.69
C ILE A 113 -4.99 -7.77 9.32
N ALA A 114 -3.78 -8.15 9.74
CA ALA A 114 -2.84 -7.23 10.36
C ALA A 114 -2.45 -6.08 9.42
N TYR A 115 -2.16 -6.36 8.16
CA TYR A 115 -1.76 -5.37 7.17
C TYR A 115 -2.92 -4.43 6.80
N THR A 116 -4.15 -4.97 6.71
CA THR A 116 -5.35 -4.14 6.50
C THR A 116 -5.55 -3.19 7.68
N ALA A 117 -5.37 -3.63 8.91
CA ALA A 117 -5.45 -2.77 10.08
C ALA A 117 -4.41 -1.62 10.04
N VAL A 118 -3.18 -1.90 9.57
CA VAL A 118 -2.15 -0.87 9.37
C VAL A 118 -2.58 0.13 8.30
N ILE A 119 -3.15 -0.33 7.19
CA ILE A 119 -3.67 0.57 6.15
C ILE A 119 -4.79 1.45 6.72
N ASP A 120 -5.68 0.91 7.56
CA ASP A 120 -6.73 1.69 8.24
C ASP A 120 -6.12 2.79 9.11
N VAL A 121 -5.18 2.44 9.98
CA VAL A 121 -4.51 3.42 10.86
C VAL A 121 -3.80 4.50 10.03
N MET A 122 -3.08 4.10 8.99
CA MET A 122 -2.36 5.03 8.12
C MET A 122 -3.31 5.99 7.40
N THR A 123 -4.40 5.49 6.84
CA THR A 123 -5.37 6.32 6.11
C THR A 123 -6.18 7.21 7.05
N MET A 124 -6.51 6.76 8.26
CA MET A 124 -7.11 7.60 9.30
C MET A 124 -6.17 8.74 9.71
N GLY A 125 -4.88 8.43 9.91
CA GLY A 125 -3.87 9.46 10.22
C GLY A 125 -3.76 10.51 9.11
N ILE A 126 -3.76 10.10 7.84
CA ILE A 126 -3.77 11.01 6.69
C ILE A 126 -5.03 11.88 6.69
N ALA A 127 -6.21 11.30 6.94
CA ALA A 127 -7.46 12.05 7.00
C ALA A 127 -7.46 13.12 8.11
N GLN A 128 -6.84 12.84 9.24
CA GLN A 128 -6.70 13.82 10.33
C GLN A 128 -5.77 14.97 9.99
N LEU A 129 -4.73 14.70 9.20
CA LEU A 129 -3.73 15.70 8.80
C LEU A 129 -4.13 16.55 7.58
N LYS A 130 -5.21 16.15 6.87
CA LYS A 130 -5.68 16.81 5.64
C LYS A 130 -7.15 17.18 5.75
N PRO A 131 -7.48 18.43 6.14
CA PRO A 131 -8.88 18.89 6.25
C PRO A 131 -9.69 18.70 4.96
N GLU A 132 -9.06 18.92 3.80
CA GLU A 132 -9.69 18.72 2.49
C GLU A 132 -10.07 17.25 2.21
N ALA A 133 -9.36 16.29 2.81
CA ALA A 133 -9.71 14.88 2.71
C ALA A 133 -10.95 14.55 3.54
N GLN A 134 -11.12 15.19 4.70
CA GLN A 134 -12.32 15.04 5.53
C GLN A 134 -13.56 15.57 4.81
N GLU A 135 -13.51 16.76 4.25
CA GLU A 135 -14.61 17.34 3.47
C GLU A 135 -14.99 16.43 2.30
N HIS A 136 -13.99 15.90 1.59
CA HIS A 136 -14.23 14.97 0.49
C HIS A 136 -14.91 13.68 0.94
N LEU A 137 -14.55 13.13 2.11
CA LEU A 137 -15.22 11.96 2.69
C LEU A 137 -16.69 12.22 3.00
N TYR A 138 -17.04 13.40 3.55
CA TYR A 138 -18.44 13.79 3.76
C TYR A 138 -19.21 13.84 2.44
N ASN A 139 -18.65 14.46 1.42
CA ASN A 139 -19.27 14.57 0.10
C ASN A 139 -19.51 13.18 -0.55
N ILE A 140 -18.59 12.24 -0.36
CA ILE A 140 -18.78 10.85 -0.84
C ILE A 140 -19.95 10.19 -0.11
N VAL A 141 -20.01 10.30 1.22
CA VAL A 141 -21.10 9.71 2.02
C VAL A 141 -22.45 10.27 1.60
N ASP A 142 -22.55 11.57 1.40
CA ASP A 142 -23.81 12.22 0.99
C ASP A 142 -24.23 11.79 -0.42
N SER A 143 -23.29 11.71 -1.36
CA SER A 143 -23.55 11.21 -2.72
C SER A 143 -24.05 9.77 -2.71
N GLN A 144 -23.50 8.92 -1.83
CA GLN A 144 -23.91 7.52 -1.73
C GLN A 144 -25.27 7.32 -1.05
N ARG A 145 -25.74 8.29 -0.26
CA ARG A 145 -27.09 8.23 0.36
C ARG A 145 -28.19 8.16 -0.69
N SER A 146 -28.02 8.80 -1.84
CA SER A 146 -28.98 8.77 -2.94
C SER A 146 -29.10 7.42 -3.63
N LEU A 147 -28.07 6.53 -3.46
CA LEU A 147 -28.06 5.18 -4.04
C LEU A 147 -28.68 4.13 -3.13
N LYS A 148 -29.07 4.51 -1.89
CA LYS A 148 -29.72 3.57 -0.96
C LYS A 148 -31.23 3.57 -1.22
N VAL A 149 -31.77 2.41 -1.53
CA VAL A 149 -33.23 2.18 -1.59
C VAL A 149 -33.79 2.42 -0.18
N LYS A 150 -34.88 3.22 -0.10
CA LYS A 150 -35.63 3.44 1.15
C LYS A 150 -36.45 2.23 1.51
#